data_003ddf681e39dfce3f5e6d5d776877a5
#
_entry.id   003ddf681e39dfce3f5e6d5d776877a5
#
_cell.length_a   1.000
_cell.length_b   1.000
_cell.length_c   1.000
_cell.angle_alpha   90.00
_cell.angle_beta   90.00
_cell.angle_gamma   90.00
#
_symmetry.space_group_name_H-M   'P 1'
#
loop_
_entity.id
_entity.type
_entity.pdbx_description
1 polymer ?
#
loop_
_entity_poly.entity_id
_entity_poly.type
_entity_poly.pdbx_seq_one_letter_code
_entity_poly.pdbx_strand_id
1 'polypeptide(L)'
;GAQVLLIDLTRNGGGTEWTEAAARIVSPVPLRSAKIRVIPNNNWVKRWSGLAQKLRREAEIGRPEDQTILLDLAKRADAIADQVKPCADGSCSLLASAGFASGLLPELPAGRLDGRKWGPEIFSPAQFPYRDSVWKGPSIVLVDDQTWSAAEQFAALMQDNDAAVVMGTRTGGAGCGHLDGNDAITLPHSGAKLELPNCARFRKDGSNEVGGIVPDIPTGVRWNDGAAYAGQITATRLPDAIKQAQALFRDKSRR
;
A
#
# COMPACT_ATOMS: atom_id res chain seq x y z
N GLY A 1 -13.07 -9.64 -26.80
CA GLY A 1 -12.46 -9.68 -25.46
C GLY A 1 -13.07 -8.63 -24.54
N ALA A 2 -12.79 -8.68 -23.24
CA ALA A 2 -13.25 -7.69 -22.28
C ALA A 2 -12.66 -6.30 -22.62
N GLN A 3 -13.46 -5.26 -22.48
CA GLN A 3 -13.05 -3.88 -22.81
C GLN A 3 -12.62 -3.10 -21.58
N VAL A 4 -13.10 -3.47 -20.38
CA VAL A 4 -12.81 -2.85 -19.09
C VAL A 4 -12.79 -3.92 -18.03
N LEU A 5 -11.88 -3.81 -17.06
CA LEU A 5 -11.83 -4.63 -15.85
C LEU A 5 -12.50 -3.85 -14.71
N LEU A 6 -13.55 -4.42 -14.11
CA LEU A 6 -14.14 -3.93 -12.87
C LEU A 6 -13.68 -4.79 -11.70
N ILE A 7 -13.06 -4.16 -10.72
CA ILE A 7 -12.58 -4.78 -9.48
C ILE A 7 -13.48 -4.29 -8.35
N ASP A 8 -14.26 -5.19 -7.78
CA ASP A 8 -15.19 -4.87 -6.70
C ASP A 8 -14.53 -5.12 -5.33
N LEU A 9 -14.32 -4.03 -4.57
CA LEU A 9 -13.80 -4.02 -3.21
C LEU A 9 -14.85 -3.61 -2.17
N THR A 10 -16.12 -3.53 -2.57
CA THR A 10 -17.18 -3.20 -1.62
C THR A 10 -17.24 -4.24 -0.50
N ARG A 11 -17.44 -3.76 0.75
CA ARG A 11 -17.47 -4.59 1.97
C ARG A 11 -16.21 -5.43 2.19
N ASN A 12 -15.09 -5.02 1.63
CA ASN A 12 -13.81 -5.69 1.83
C ASN A 12 -13.06 -5.01 2.99
N GLY A 13 -13.04 -5.65 4.17
CA GLY A 13 -12.38 -5.16 5.37
C GLY A 13 -10.85 -5.15 5.31
N GLY A 14 -10.26 -5.54 4.19
CA GLY A 14 -8.81 -5.61 4.03
C GLY A 14 -8.26 -7.02 4.18
N GLY A 15 -6.99 -7.13 4.52
CA GLY A 15 -6.29 -8.41 4.57
C GLY A 15 -4.80 -8.22 4.78
N THR A 16 -4.00 -8.98 4.05
CA THR A 16 -2.58 -9.10 4.24
C THR A 16 -1.74 -8.53 3.08
N GLU A 17 -0.45 -8.81 3.11
CA GLU A 17 0.62 -8.16 2.33
C GLU A 17 0.58 -8.41 0.83
N TRP A 18 -0.22 -9.35 0.33
CA TRP A 18 -0.26 -9.64 -1.12
C TRP A 18 -0.97 -8.55 -1.95
N THR A 19 -1.59 -7.58 -1.30
CA THR A 19 -2.29 -6.43 -1.93
C THR A 19 -1.45 -5.73 -3.00
N GLU A 20 -0.20 -5.46 -2.69
CA GLU A 20 0.72 -4.81 -3.62
C GLU A 20 1.00 -5.68 -4.86
N ALA A 21 1.15 -7.00 -4.69
CA ALA A 21 1.31 -7.93 -5.79
C ALA A 21 0.03 -8.05 -6.63
N ALA A 22 -1.13 -8.14 -5.97
CA ALA A 22 -2.43 -8.20 -6.65
C ALA A 22 -2.67 -6.97 -7.53
N ALA A 23 -2.41 -5.77 -7.01
CA ALA A 23 -2.56 -4.54 -7.77
C ALA A 23 -1.64 -4.52 -9.02
N ARG A 24 -0.39 -4.99 -8.89
CA ARG A 24 0.57 -5.06 -10.01
C ARG A 24 0.16 -6.05 -11.09
N ILE A 25 -0.49 -7.16 -10.74
CA ILE A 25 -1.03 -8.13 -11.70
C ILE A 25 -2.06 -7.47 -12.63
N VAL A 26 -2.95 -6.65 -12.06
CA VAL A 26 -4.08 -6.07 -12.78
C VAL A 26 -3.86 -4.64 -13.25
N SER A 27 -2.76 -4.03 -12.89
CA SER A 27 -2.41 -2.68 -13.34
C SER A 27 -1.88 -2.68 -14.76
N PRO A 28 -2.41 -1.81 -15.65
CA PRO A 28 -1.87 -1.64 -17.00
C PRO A 28 -0.55 -0.84 -17.04
N VAL A 29 -0.15 -0.26 -15.90
CA VAL A 29 1.05 0.58 -15.78
C VAL A 29 1.89 0.15 -14.56
N PRO A 30 3.21 0.44 -14.54
CA PRO A 30 4.03 0.25 -13.35
C PRO A 30 3.46 1.02 -12.15
N LEU A 31 3.50 0.42 -10.96
CA LEU A 31 2.97 1.01 -9.73
C LEU A 31 4.09 1.42 -8.79
N ARG A 32 4.01 2.64 -8.29
CA ARG A 32 4.85 3.16 -7.22
C ARG A 32 4.10 3.12 -5.90
N SER A 33 4.65 2.41 -4.93
CA SER A 33 4.07 2.22 -3.60
C SER A 33 4.02 3.50 -2.77
N ALA A 34 3.03 3.60 -1.89
CA ALA A 34 2.83 4.71 -0.99
C ALA A 34 3.99 4.86 0.00
N LYS A 35 4.33 6.10 0.37
CA LYS A 35 5.27 6.37 1.47
C LYS A 35 4.63 5.98 2.81
N ILE A 36 5.41 5.36 3.69
CA ILE A 36 5.02 5.08 5.07
C ILE A 36 5.76 5.99 6.03
N ARG A 37 5.04 6.45 7.05
CA ARG A 37 5.60 7.04 8.26
C ARG A 37 5.09 6.28 9.47
N VAL A 38 5.90 6.23 10.51
CA VAL A 38 5.61 5.49 11.75
C VAL A 38 5.83 6.36 12.97
N ILE A 39 5.17 6.02 14.08
CA ILE A 39 5.47 6.61 15.38
C ILE A 39 6.85 6.10 15.81
N PRO A 40 7.85 7.00 16.02
CA PRO A 40 9.20 6.61 16.39
C PRO A 40 9.25 5.78 17.67
N ASN A 41 9.91 4.63 17.62
CA ASN A 41 10.13 3.78 18.80
C ASN A 41 11.30 2.81 18.59
N ASN A 42 11.77 2.19 19.68
CA ASN A 42 12.93 1.28 19.66
C ASN A 42 12.69 0.00 18.86
N ASN A 43 11.45 -0.46 18.69
CA ASN A 43 11.16 -1.67 17.89
C ASN A 43 11.40 -1.38 16.40
N TRP A 44 11.00 -0.20 15.92
CA TRP A 44 11.34 0.22 14.55
C TRP A 44 12.85 0.35 14.34
N VAL A 45 13.58 0.91 15.31
CA VAL A 45 15.06 0.97 15.26
C VAL A 45 15.64 -0.45 15.12
N LYS A 46 15.23 -1.38 15.98
CA LYS A 46 15.68 -2.78 15.93
C LYS A 46 15.37 -3.45 14.59
N ARG A 47 14.15 -3.25 14.08
CA ARG A 47 13.70 -3.81 12.80
C ARG A 47 14.60 -3.34 11.65
N TRP A 48 14.79 -2.04 11.49
CA TRP A 48 15.56 -1.48 10.39
C TRP A 48 17.06 -1.74 10.52
N SER A 49 17.62 -1.64 11.72
CA SER A 49 19.03 -2.01 11.99
C SER A 49 19.26 -3.51 11.74
N GLY A 50 18.32 -4.37 12.15
CA GLY A 50 18.37 -5.79 11.89
C GLY A 50 18.34 -6.12 10.39
N LEU A 51 17.48 -5.42 9.62
CA LEU A 51 17.48 -5.54 8.16
C LEU A 51 18.82 -5.11 7.56
N ALA A 52 19.37 -3.98 7.99
CA ALA A 52 20.67 -3.50 7.51
C ALA A 52 21.79 -4.52 7.76
N GLN A 53 21.82 -5.12 8.95
CA GLN A 53 22.80 -6.18 9.28
C GLN A 53 22.59 -7.43 8.42
N LYS A 54 21.34 -7.84 8.19
CA LYS A 54 21.01 -8.98 7.33
C LYS A 54 21.50 -8.74 5.90
N LEU A 55 21.23 -7.56 5.34
CA LEU A 55 21.64 -7.20 3.98
C LEU A 55 23.17 -7.16 3.84
N ARG A 56 23.91 -6.70 4.86
CA ARG A 56 25.39 -6.76 4.86
C ARG A 56 25.90 -8.19 4.85
N ARG A 57 25.34 -9.06 5.68
CA ARG A 57 25.69 -10.49 5.67
C ARG A 57 25.43 -11.15 4.32
N GLU A 58 24.28 -10.85 3.71
CA GLU A 58 23.99 -11.35 2.36
C GLU A 58 24.97 -10.81 1.32
N ALA A 59 25.47 -9.58 1.48
CA ALA A 59 26.49 -9.01 0.61
C ALA A 59 27.85 -9.71 0.73
N GLU A 60 28.17 -10.26 1.91
CA GLU A 60 29.43 -11.00 2.16
C GLU A 60 29.39 -12.44 1.63
N ILE A 61 28.26 -13.14 1.80
CA ILE A 61 28.14 -14.58 1.52
C ILE A 61 27.30 -14.91 0.29
N GLY A 62 26.59 -13.92 -0.26
CA GLY A 62 25.69 -14.08 -1.38
C GLY A 62 26.36 -14.01 -2.75
N ARG A 63 25.58 -13.66 -3.76
CA ARG A 63 26.08 -13.55 -5.14
C ARG A 63 26.92 -12.27 -5.31
N PRO A 64 28.12 -12.35 -5.92
CA PRO A 64 28.96 -11.16 -6.13
C PRO A 64 28.24 -10.01 -6.87
N GLU A 65 27.38 -10.33 -7.83
CA GLU A 65 26.61 -9.34 -8.58
C GLU A 65 25.59 -8.57 -7.74
N ASP A 66 25.17 -9.10 -6.59
CA ASP A 66 24.22 -8.46 -5.69
C ASP A 66 24.92 -7.60 -4.61
N GLN A 67 26.24 -7.72 -4.42
CA GLN A 67 26.97 -7.09 -3.33
C GLN A 67 26.75 -5.58 -3.24
N THR A 68 26.94 -4.87 -4.35
CA THR A 68 26.84 -3.39 -4.37
C THR A 68 25.44 -2.92 -4.01
N ILE A 69 24.41 -3.56 -4.56
CA ILE A 69 23.02 -3.19 -4.27
C ILE A 69 22.65 -3.52 -2.83
N LEU A 70 23.11 -4.65 -2.29
CA LEU A 70 22.84 -5.03 -0.90
C LEU A 70 23.45 -4.05 0.09
N LEU A 71 24.69 -3.57 -0.15
CA LEU A 71 25.35 -2.58 0.67
C LEU A 71 24.64 -1.21 0.59
N ASP A 72 24.15 -0.79 -0.58
CA ASP A 72 23.35 0.43 -0.71
C ASP A 72 22.01 0.32 0.04
N LEU A 73 21.32 -0.80 -0.10
CA LEU A 73 20.07 -1.07 0.63
C LEU A 73 20.28 -1.11 2.14
N ALA A 74 21.41 -1.68 2.61
CA ALA A 74 21.77 -1.67 4.03
C ALA A 74 21.94 -0.24 4.56
N LYS A 75 22.60 0.65 3.79
CA LYS A 75 22.73 2.09 4.15
C LYS A 75 21.38 2.77 4.23
N ARG A 76 20.45 2.46 3.32
CA ARG A 76 19.07 3.01 3.35
C ARG A 76 18.32 2.54 4.59
N ALA A 77 18.45 1.26 4.96
CA ALA A 77 17.83 0.72 6.17
C ALA A 77 18.39 1.38 7.44
N ASP A 78 19.72 1.62 7.52
CA ASP A 78 20.32 2.38 8.63
C ASP A 78 19.79 3.82 8.70
N ALA A 79 19.68 4.50 7.55
CA ALA A 79 19.14 5.86 7.52
C ALA A 79 17.69 5.93 8.02
N ILE A 80 16.88 4.90 7.73
CA ILE A 80 15.53 4.80 8.30
C ILE A 80 15.61 4.51 9.81
N ALA A 81 16.48 3.60 10.25
CA ALA A 81 16.66 3.30 11.68
C ALA A 81 17.02 4.58 12.48
N ASP A 82 17.83 5.47 11.90
CA ASP A 82 18.16 6.75 12.52
C ASP A 82 16.95 7.69 12.59
N GLN A 83 16.11 7.74 11.56
CA GLN A 83 14.92 8.58 11.50
C GLN A 83 13.82 8.15 12.46
N VAL A 84 13.70 6.85 12.76
CA VAL A 84 12.65 6.30 13.62
C VAL A 84 13.06 6.17 15.08
N LYS A 85 14.19 6.77 15.49
CA LYS A 85 14.61 6.85 16.89
C LYS A 85 13.62 7.69 17.70
N PRO A 86 13.22 7.24 18.90
CA PRO A 86 12.40 8.05 19.78
C PRO A 86 13.17 9.29 20.25
N CYS A 87 12.48 10.43 20.35
CA CYS A 87 13.04 11.63 20.96
C CYS A 87 12.87 11.60 22.47
N ALA A 88 13.94 11.93 23.17
CA ALA A 88 13.92 12.04 24.63
C ALA A 88 13.19 13.30 25.13
N ASP A 89 13.20 14.37 24.33
CA ASP A 89 12.70 15.72 24.70
C ASP A 89 11.35 16.08 24.06
N GLY A 90 10.75 15.19 23.32
CA GLY A 90 9.48 15.43 22.63
C GLY A 90 9.55 16.42 21.47
N SER A 91 10.76 16.85 21.05
CA SER A 91 10.94 17.83 19.97
C SER A 91 10.76 17.27 18.57
N CYS A 92 10.70 15.94 18.41
CA CYS A 92 10.58 15.33 17.10
C CYS A 92 9.15 15.26 16.56
N SER A 93 9.06 15.12 15.25
CA SER A 93 7.80 14.86 14.58
C SER A 93 7.12 13.59 15.13
N LEU A 94 5.81 13.66 15.34
CA LEU A 94 5.02 12.49 15.74
C LEU A 94 5.19 11.30 14.78
N LEU A 95 5.44 11.56 13.50
CA LEU A 95 5.60 10.55 12.46
C LEU A 95 6.95 10.72 11.75
N ALA A 96 7.78 9.69 11.77
CA ALA A 96 9.04 9.60 11.05
C ALA A 96 8.91 8.77 9.77
N SER A 97 9.69 9.11 8.75
CA SER A 97 9.72 8.35 7.48
C SER A 97 10.26 6.94 7.70
N ALA A 98 9.56 5.94 7.17
CA ALA A 98 9.91 4.53 7.31
C ALA A 98 9.89 3.77 5.97
N GLY A 99 10.21 4.45 4.87
CA GLY A 99 10.25 3.86 3.54
C GLY A 99 8.88 3.85 2.84
N PHE A 100 8.51 2.72 2.27
CA PHE A 100 7.30 2.55 1.47
C PHE A 100 6.45 1.38 1.99
N ALA A 101 5.19 1.32 1.62
CA ALA A 101 4.31 0.20 1.96
C ALA A 101 4.85 -1.14 1.43
N SER A 102 5.59 -1.11 0.33
CA SER A 102 6.31 -2.27 -0.22
C SER A 102 7.66 -2.57 0.45
N GLY A 103 8.19 -1.71 1.33
CA GLY A 103 9.49 -1.87 2.00
C GLY A 103 10.49 -0.77 1.71
N LEU A 104 11.74 -1.13 1.37
CA LEU A 104 12.80 -0.16 1.02
C LEU A 104 12.67 0.41 -0.38
N LEU A 105 12.04 -0.32 -1.30
CA LEU A 105 11.89 0.07 -2.69
C LEU A 105 10.42 0.36 -3.01
N PRO A 106 10.11 1.50 -3.65
CA PRO A 106 8.73 1.85 -4.00
C PRO A 106 8.19 1.07 -5.20
N GLU A 107 9.08 0.63 -6.08
CA GLU A 107 8.74 -0.07 -7.31
C GLU A 107 9.86 -1.01 -7.74
N LEU A 108 9.51 -2.12 -8.32
CA LEU A 108 10.42 -3.06 -8.96
C LEU A 108 9.61 -3.96 -9.90
N PRO A 109 10.11 -4.27 -11.09
CA PRO A 109 9.46 -5.23 -11.99
C PRO A 109 9.36 -6.61 -11.38
N ALA A 110 8.27 -7.34 -11.66
CA ALA A 110 8.09 -8.72 -11.26
C ALA A 110 9.26 -9.59 -11.74
N GLY A 111 9.65 -10.58 -10.94
CA GLY A 111 10.74 -11.48 -11.26
C GLY A 111 12.16 -10.92 -11.05
N ARG A 112 12.31 -9.61 -10.84
CA ARG A 112 13.64 -8.97 -10.68
C ARG A 112 14.44 -9.53 -9.49
N LEU A 113 13.74 -10.01 -8.46
CA LEU A 113 14.32 -10.58 -7.25
C LEU A 113 14.16 -12.11 -7.15
N ASP A 114 13.81 -12.78 -8.26
CA ASP A 114 13.62 -14.22 -8.26
C ASP A 114 14.89 -14.95 -7.81
N GLY A 115 14.70 -15.94 -6.93
CA GLY A 115 15.77 -16.71 -6.34
C GLY A 115 16.65 -15.98 -5.31
N ARG A 116 16.27 -14.74 -4.93
CA ARG A 116 16.92 -13.95 -3.88
C ARG A 116 16.12 -14.02 -2.59
N LYS A 117 16.61 -14.76 -1.60
CA LYS A 117 15.93 -14.94 -0.30
C LYS A 117 15.73 -13.62 0.47
N TRP A 118 16.55 -12.62 0.20
CA TRP A 118 16.44 -11.29 0.78
C TRP A 118 15.43 -10.38 0.05
N GLY A 119 14.96 -10.78 -1.14
CA GLY A 119 14.06 -9.98 -1.96
C GLY A 119 12.80 -9.51 -1.25
N PRO A 120 12.03 -10.39 -0.58
CA PRO A 120 10.83 -10.01 0.18
C PRO A 120 11.06 -9.01 1.30
N GLU A 121 12.26 -8.98 1.87
CA GLU A 121 12.62 -8.07 2.97
C GLU A 121 12.72 -6.61 2.53
N ILE A 122 13.05 -6.38 1.26
CA ILE A 122 13.21 -5.04 0.69
C ILE A 122 12.05 -4.61 -0.20
N PHE A 123 11.30 -5.58 -0.71
CA PHE A 123 10.16 -5.36 -1.59
C PHE A 123 9.13 -6.47 -1.38
N SER A 124 8.16 -6.23 -0.51
CA SER A 124 7.19 -7.22 -0.06
C SER A 124 6.45 -7.97 -1.18
N PRO A 125 6.13 -7.36 -2.36
CA PRO A 125 5.53 -8.13 -3.45
C PRO A 125 6.39 -9.30 -3.94
N ALA A 126 7.72 -9.24 -3.77
CA ALA A 126 8.62 -10.32 -4.21
C ALA A 126 8.47 -11.63 -3.42
N GLN A 127 7.69 -11.65 -2.34
CA GLN A 127 7.35 -12.90 -1.64
C GLN A 127 6.33 -13.76 -2.42
N PHE A 128 5.66 -13.20 -3.42
CA PHE A 128 4.66 -13.88 -4.22
C PHE A 128 5.14 -14.04 -5.66
N PRO A 129 4.96 -15.21 -6.29
CA PRO A 129 5.18 -15.36 -7.73
C PRO A 129 4.04 -14.65 -8.48
N TYR A 130 4.35 -13.58 -9.21
CA TYR A 130 3.38 -12.87 -10.03
C TYR A 130 4.02 -12.32 -11.30
N ARG A 131 3.19 -11.86 -12.22
CA ARG A 131 3.60 -11.12 -13.43
C ARG A 131 2.91 -9.77 -13.45
N ASP A 132 3.67 -8.72 -13.75
CA ASP A 132 3.12 -7.38 -13.94
C ASP A 132 2.19 -7.34 -15.15
N SER A 133 1.15 -6.51 -15.05
CA SER A 133 0.30 -6.09 -16.18
C SER A 133 -0.26 -7.27 -16.98
N VAL A 134 -0.79 -8.29 -16.30
CA VAL A 134 -1.53 -9.38 -16.95
C VAL A 134 -2.78 -8.82 -17.64
N TRP A 135 -3.44 -7.85 -17.01
CA TRP A 135 -4.45 -7.02 -17.64
C TRP A 135 -3.80 -5.76 -18.23
N LYS A 136 -4.08 -5.49 -19.51
CA LYS A 136 -3.51 -4.36 -20.27
C LYS A 136 -4.58 -3.41 -20.79
N GLY A 137 -5.69 -3.28 -20.11
CA GLY A 137 -6.81 -2.43 -20.49
C GLY A 137 -7.22 -1.45 -19.38
N PRO A 138 -8.26 -0.65 -19.66
CA PRO A 138 -8.84 0.24 -18.67
C PRO A 138 -9.35 -0.53 -17.45
N SER A 139 -9.19 0.05 -16.26
CA SER A 139 -9.64 -0.56 -15.01
C SER A 139 -10.49 0.41 -14.19
N ILE A 140 -11.47 -0.13 -13.48
CA ILE A 140 -12.32 0.54 -12.50
C ILE A 140 -12.20 -0.22 -11.19
N VAL A 141 -12.03 0.49 -10.07
CA VAL A 141 -12.09 -0.05 -8.72
C VAL A 141 -13.34 0.48 -8.04
N LEU A 142 -14.26 -0.41 -7.67
CA LEU A 142 -15.48 -0.08 -6.94
C LEU A 142 -15.21 -0.19 -5.44
N VAL A 143 -15.55 0.87 -4.69
CA VAL A 143 -15.31 0.97 -3.24
C VAL A 143 -16.56 1.47 -2.51
N ASP A 144 -16.64 1.16 -1.22
CA ASP A 144 -17.66 1.70 -0.31
C ASP A 144 -17.05 2.06 1.06
N ASP A 145 -17.89 2.52 1.99
CA ASP A 145 -17.48 2.89 3.35
C ASP A 145 -17.08 1.70 4.24
N GLN A 146 -17.28 0.47 3.75
CA GLN A 146 -16.79 -0.76 4.38
C GLN A 146 -15.54 -1.33 3.66
N THR A 147 -15.01 -0.61 2.69
CA THR A 147 -13.70 -0.88 2.11
C THR A 147 -12.65 -0.34 3.07
N TRP A 148 -11.83 -1.22 3.70
CA TRP A 148 -10.91 -0.85 4.79
C TRP A 148 -9.50 -1.41 4.59
N SER A 149 -8.51 -0.77 5.25
CA SER A 149 -7.14 -1.30 5.43
C SER A 149 -6.45 -1.68 4.10
N ALA A 150 -6.11 -2.95 3.87
CA ALA A 150 -5.44 -3.41 2.66
C ALA A 150 -6.28 -3.20 1.38
N ALA A 151 -7.61 -3.22 1.48
CA ALA A 151 -8.47 -2.89 0.34
C ALA A 151 -8.40 -1.40 -0.02
N GLU A 152 -8.26 -0.50 0.98
CA GLU A 152 -7.99 0.92 0.74
C GLU A 152 -6.62 1.12 0.10
N GLN A 153 -5.59 0.40 0.58
CA GLN A 153 -4.25 0.43 -0.02
C GLN A 153 -4.28 0.03 -1.49
N PHE A 154 -5.06 -0.99 -1.86
CA PHE A 154 -5.25 -1.38 -3.25
C PHE A 154 -5.86 -0.23 -4.07
N ALA A 155 -6.98 0.33 -3.60
CA ALA A 155 -7.66 1.42 -4.28
C ALA A 155 -6.76 2.67 -4.40
N ALA A 156 -6.08 3.05 -3.30
CA ALA A 156 -5.13 4.15 -3.28
C ALA A 156 -3.97 3.94 -4.27
N LEU A 157 -3.37 2.74 -4.27
CA LEU A 157 -2.26 2.41 -5.15
C LEU A 157 -2.66 2.50 -6.62
N MET A 158 -3.85 2.00 -6.98
CA MET A 158 -4.37 2.08 -8.35
C MET A 158 -4.69 3.52 -8.75
N GLN A 159 -5.33 4.30 -7.86
CA GLN A 159 -5.70 5.70 -8.13
C GLN A 159 -4.47 6.62 -8.21
N ASP A 160 -3.54 6.54 -7.26
CA ASP A 160 -2.35 7.41 -7.19
C ASP A 160 -1.39 7.21 -8.36
N ASN A 161 -1.41 6.05 -9.00
CA ASN A 161 -0.61 5.76 -10.19
C ASN A 161 -1.40 5.94 -11.51
N ASP A 162 -2.63 6.46 -11.43
CA ASP A 162 -3.52 6.60 -12.59
C ASP A 162 -3.69 5.24 -13.33
N ALA A 163 -3.73 4.15 -12.58
CA ALA A 163 -3.87 2.78 -13.10
C ALA A 163 -5.34 2.34 -13.22
N ALA A 164 -6.22 2.98 -12.45
CA ALA A 164 -7.66 2.76 -12.50
C ALA A 164 -8.43 4.02 -12.09
N VAL A 165 -9.69 4.09 -12.49
CA VAL A 165 -10.67 5.03 -11.95
C VAL A 165 -11.32 4.40 -10.73
N VAL A 166 -11.34 5.11 -9.60
CA VAL A 166 -12.03 4.68 -8.39
C VAL A 166 -13.46 5.21 -8.41
N MET A 167 -14.43 4.33 -8.22
CA MET A 167 -15.85 4.66 -8.24
C MET A 167 -16.52 4.16 -6.96
N GLY A 168 -17.49 4.89 -6.43
CA GLY A 168 -18.22 4.42 -5.26
C GLY A 168 -18.49 5.49 -4.21
N THR A 169 -18.33 5.12 -2.94
CA THR A 169 -18.42 6.00 -1.78
C THR A 169 -17.03 6.09 -1.14
N ARG A 170 -16.73 7.19 -0.44
CA ARG A 170 -15.48 7.33 0.32
C ARG A 170 -15.29 6.10 1.22
N THR A 171 -14.09 5.53 1.23
CA THR A 171 -13.76 4.35 2.04
C THR A 171 -13.73 4.65 3.54
N GLY A 172 -13.66 3.63 4.37
CA GLY A 172 -13.82 3.75 5.81
C GLY A 172 -12.69 4.46 6.56
N GLY A 173 -11.50 4.59 5.96
CA GLY A 173 -10.41 5.34 6.57
C GLY A 173 -9.65 4.58 7.66
N ALA A 174 -9.57 3.25 7.58
CA ALA A 174 -8.73 2.47 8.49
C ALA A 174 -7.22 2.75 8.29
N GLY A 175 -6.85 3.20 7.11
CA GLY A 175 -5.48 3.58 6.77
C GLY A 175 -4.48 2.45 6.96
N CYS A 176 -3.27 2.79 7.46
CA CYS A 176 -2.21 1.81 7.72
C CYS A 176 -2.49 0.90 8.92
N GLY A 177 -3.30 1.34 9.86
CA GLY A 177 -3.62 0.60 11.07
C GLY A 177 -2.40 0.34 11.96
N HIS A 178 -2.24 -0.90 12.39
CA HIS A 178 -1.16 -1.36 13.26
C HIS A 178 -0.17 -2.23 12.47
N LEU A 179 1.11 -1.86 12.50
CA LEU A 179 2.21 -2.66 11.97
C LEU A 179 3.03 -3.24 13.11
N ASP A 180 3.67 -4.40 12.88
CA ASP A 180 4.64 -4.98 13.80
C ASP A 180 5.70 -3.95 14.21
N GLY A 181 5.94 -3.81 15.49
CA GLY A 181 6.91 -2.84 16.01
C GLY A 181 6.42 -2.11 17.24
N ASN A 182 5.22 -2.43 17.71
CA ASN A 182 4.70 -1.92 18.98
C ASN A 182 4.05 -3.05 19.76
N ASP A 183 4.37 -3.15 21.06
CA ASP A 183 3.70 -4.06 21.96
C ASP A 183 2.35 -3.47 22.38
N ALA A 184 1.33 -4.32 22.46
CA ALA A 184 0.05 -3.91 23.02
C ALA A 184 0.23 -3.40 24.46
N ILE A 185 -0.39 -2.28 24.79
CA ILE A 185 -0.41 -1.75 26.14
C ILE A 185 -1.39 -2.58 26.97
N THR A 186 -0.91 -3.28 28.00
CA THR A 186 -1.80 -3.98 28.94
C THR A 186 -2.22 -3.03 30.05
N LEU A 187 -3.52 -2.80 30.16
CA LEU A 187 -4.09 -1.94 31.21
C LEU A 187 -3.98 -2.63 32.57
N PRO A 188 -3.39 -1.97 33.61
CA PRO A 188 -2.99 -2.64 34.84
C PRO A 188 -4.15 -3.17 35.67
N HIS A 189 -5.34 -2.57 35.59
CA HIS A 189 -6.50 -2.95 36.39
C HIS A 189 -7.43 -3.95 35.71
N SER A 190 -7.63 -3.85 34.42
CA SER A 190 -8.56 -4.71 33.67
C SER A 190 -7.88 -5.87 32.96
N GLY A 191 -6.56 -5.82 32.76
CA GLY A 191 -5.82 -6.75 31.89
C GLY A 191 -6.13 -6.60 30.40
N ALA A 192 -6.96 -5.64 30.02
CA ALA A 192 -7.31 -5.40 28.62
C ALA A 192 -6.07 -4.94 27.84
N LYS A 193 -5.93 -5.43 26.61
CA LYS A 193 -4.88 -5.01 25.68
C LYS A 193 -5.39 -3.88 24.81
N LEU A 194 -4.62 -2.80 24.72
CA LEU A 194 -4.85 -1.65 23.89
C LEU A 194 -3.80 -1.62 22.79
N GLU A 195 -4.24 -1.76 21.53
CA GLU A 195 -3.41 -1.58 20.35
C GLU A 195 -3.83 -0.28 19.66
N LEU A 196 -2.86 0.60 19.43
CA LEU A 196 -3.09 1.88 18.76
C LEU A 196 -2.46 1.85 17.36
N PRO A 197 -3.08 2.52 16.35
CA PRO A 197 -2.44 2.72 15.07
C PRO A 197 -1.05 3.35 15.25
N ASN A 198 -0.03 2.76 14.64
CA ASN A 198 1.36 3.18 14.80
C ASN A 198 2.03 3.60 13.50
N CYS A 199 1.28 3.66 12.40
CA CYS A 199 1.77 4.03 11.08
C CYS A 199 0.74 4.84 10.29
N ALA A 200 1.21 5.51 9.25
CA ALA A 200 0.40 6.21 8.27
C ALA A 200 0.94 5.97 6.86
N ARG A 201 0.06 5.67 5.90
CA ARG A 201 0.36 5.67 4.47
C ARG A 201 -0.02 7.03 3.90
N PHE A 202 0.87 7.57 3.06
CA PHE A 202 0.69 8.89 2.46
C PHE A 202 0.44 8.74 0.96
N ARG A 203 -0.64 9.37 0.53
CA ARG A 203 -1.05 9.47 -0.87
C ARG A 203 -0.04 10.27 -1.70
N LYS A 204 -0.17 10.21 -3.02
CA LYS A 204 0.66 10.99 -3.97
C LYS A 204 0.61 12.51 -3.71
N ASP A 205 -0.52 13.02 -3.27
CA ASP A 205 -0.74 14.44 -2.93
C ASP A 205 -0.24 14.82 -1.52
N GLY A 206 0.28 13.86 -0.75
CA GLY A 206 0.77 14.06 0.61
C GLY A 206 -0.31 13.94 1.69
N SER A 207 -1.56 13.67 1.35
CA SER A 207 -2.62 13.41 2.33
C SER A 207 -2.42 12.05 3.01
N ASN A 208 -2.95 11.91 4.23
CA ASN A 208 -2.95 10.66 4.96
C ASN A 208 -4.14 9.81 4.52
N GLU A 209 -3.90 8.55 4.19
CA GLU A 209 -4.91 7.57 3.75
C GLU A 209 -6.02 7.34 4.81
N VAL A 210 -5.74 7.60 6.08
CA VAL A 210 -6.73 7.51 7.18
C VAL A 210 -7.96 8.40 6.96
N GLY A 211 -7.89 9.38 6.09
CA GLY A 211 -9.05 10.18 5.66
C GLY A 211 -10.04 9.43 4.78
N GLY A 212 -9.72 8.18 4.42
CA GLY A 212 -10.47 7.39 3.43
C GLY A 212 -10.16 7.81 1.99
N ILE A 213 -10.30 6.86 1.07
CA ILE A 213 -10.09 7.09 -0.37
C ILE A 213 -11.34 7.77 -0.93
N VAL A 214 -11.16 8.96 -1.47
CA VAL A 214 -12.23 9.68 -2.16
C VAL A 214 -12.31 9.16 -3.60
N PRO A 215 -13.46 8.61 -4.03
CA PRO A 215 -13.61 8.11 -5.39
C PRO A 215 -13.57 9.23 -6.42
N ASP A 216 -13.03 8.95 -7.60
CA ASP A 216 -13.06 9.86 -8.76
C ASP A 216 -14.49 10.06 -9.27
N ILE A 217 -15.31 9.01 -9.15
CA ILE A 217 -16.74 9.04 -9.50
C ILE A 217 -17.57 8.64 -8.28
N PRO A 218 -18.10 9.61 -7.52
CA PRO A 218 -18.96 9.32 -6.39
C PRO A 218 -20.33 8.80 -6.84
N THR A 219 -20.79 7.72 -6.19
CA THR A 219 -22.14 7.18 -6.42
C THR A 219 -23.18 7.80 -5.51
N GLY A 220 -22.80 8.28 -4.33
CA GLY A 220 -23.71 8.78 -3.31
C GLY A 220 -24.46 7.67 -2.54
N VAL A 221 -24.13 6.41 -2.77
CA VAL A 221 -24.64 5.27 -1.97
C VAL A 221 -24.20 5.42 -0.52
N ARG A 222 -25.09 5.11 0.42
CA ARG A 222 -24.86 5.18 1.86
C ARG A 222 -24.82 3.77 2.46
N TRP A 223 -24.15 3.60 3.60
CA TRP A 223 -23.97 2.32 4.28
C TRP A 223 -25.30 1.60 4.62
N ASN A 224 -26.37 2.34 4.84
CA ASN A 224 -27.70 1.81 5.17
C ASN A 224 -28.64 1.65 3.97
N ASP A 225 -28.17 1.97 2.77
CA ASP A 225 -28.96 1.75 1.56
C ASP A 225 -29.11 0.25 1.28
N GLY A 226 -30.31 -0.16 0.89
CA GLY A 226 -30.55 -1.56 0.52
C GLY A 226 -29.73 -1.96 -0.71
N ALA A 227 -29.26 -3.22 -0.76
CA ALA A 227 -28.40 -3.72 -1.82
C ALA A 227 -28.93 -3.49 -3.25
N ALA A 228 -30.24 -3.63 -3.45
CA ALA A 228 -30.88 -3.40 -4.75
C ALA A 228 -30.79 -1.93 -5.18
N TYR A 229 -31.04 -1.00 -4.26
CA TYR A 229 -30.93 0.43 -4.51
C TYR A 229 -29.47 0.83 -4.77
N ALA A 230 -28.55 0.39 -3.92
CA ALA A 230 -27.12 0.63 -4.09
C ALA A 230 -26.60 0.12 -5.44
N GLY A 231 -27.00 -1.09 -5.84
CA GLY A 231 -26.68 -1.65 -7.16
C GLY A 231 -27.24 -0.84 -8.33
N GLN A 232 -28.48 -0.35 -8.20
CA GLN A 232 -29.10 0.47 -9.24
C GLN A 232 -28.38 1.82 -9.40
N ILE A 233 -28.07 2.49 -8.30
CA ILE A 233 -27.31 3.78 -8.34
C ILE A 233 -25.91 3.55 -8.91
N THR A 234 -25.21 2.50 -8.48
CA THR A 234 -23.91 2.14 -9.02
C THR A 234 -23.98 1.90 -10.53
N ALA A 235 -24.98 1.17 -11.00
CA ALA A 235 -25.18 0.89 -12.43
C ALA A 235 -25.42 2.16 -13.25
N THR A 236 -26.10 3.18 -12.71
CA THR A 236 -26.32 4.45 -13.42
C THR A 236 -25.03 5.27 -13.62
N ARG A 237 -24.02 5.08 -12.75
CA ARG A 237 -22.71 5.76 -12.82
C ARG A 237 -21.66 4.98 -13.61
N LEU A 238 -21.90 3.70 -13.84
CA LEU A 238 -20.92 2.83 -14.52
C LEU A 238 -20.55 3.30 -15.94
N PRO A 239 -21.46 3.83 -16.79
CA PRO A 239 -21.08 4.36 -18.11
C PRO A 239 -20.08 5.51 -18.02
N ASP A 240 -20.22 6.42 -17.05
CA ASP A 240 -19.29 7.52 -16.82
C ASP A 240 -17.91 7.00 -16.39
N ALA A 241 -17.89 6.00 -15.48
CA ALA A 241 -16.66 5.35 -15.02
C ALA A 241 -15.93 4.66 -16.18
N ILE A 242 -16.65 3.93 -17.03
CA ILE A 242 -16.08 3.28 -18.22
C ILE A 242 -15.45 4.32 -19.16
N LYS A 243 -16.17 5.41 -19.46
CA LYS A 243 -15.66 6.48 -20.32
C LYS A 243 -14.40 7.12 -19.76
N GLN A 244 -14.38 7.41 -18.46
CA GLN A 244 -13.24 8.01 -17.78
C GLN A 244 -12.05 7.04 -17.73
N ALA A 245 -12.25 5.76 -17.40
CA ALA A 245 -11.20 4.75 -17.38
C ALA A 245 -10.57 4.55 -18.78
N GLN A 246 -11.39 4.54 -19.83
CA GLN A 246 -10.90 4.48 -21.20
C GLN A 246 -10.10 5.72 -21.61
N ALA A 247 -10.50 6.93 -21.14
CA ALA A 247 -9.76 8.15 -21.39
C ALA A 247 -8.40 8.12 -20.68
N LEU A 248 -8.40 7.77 -19.38
CA LEU A 248 -7.19 7.62 -18.57
C LEU A 248 -6.18 6.64 -19.20
N PHE A 249 -6.67 5.49 -19.66
CA PHE A 249 -5.84 4.47 -20.31
C PHE A 249 -5.23 4.97 -21.63
N ARG A 250 -6.01 5.68 -22.48
CA ARG A 250 -5.50 6.26 -23.73
C ARG A 250 -4.40 7.28 -23.49
N ASP A 251 -4.55 8.15 -22.49
CA ASP A 251 -3.54 9.17 -22.16
C ASP A 251 -2.23 8.55 -21.69
N LYS A 252 -2.30 7.46 -20.93
CA LYS A 252 -1.10 6.71 -20.50
C LYS A 252 -0.41 5.97 -21.64
N SER A 253 -1.16 5.42 -22.58
CA SER A 253 -0.61 4.70 -23.73
C SER A 253 0.10 5.60 -24.76
N ARG A 254 -0.06 6.92 -24.64
CA ARG A 254 0.59 7.92 -25.51
C ARG A 254 1.88 8.51 -24.93
N ARG A 255 2.17 8.25 -23.66
CA ARG A 255 3.40 8.67 -22.95
C ARG A 255 4.43 7.55 -22.92
#